data_630d5827af218486f876567f098bf514
#
_entry.id   630d5827af218486f876567f098bf514
#
_cell.length_a   1.000
_cell.length_b   1.000
_cell.length_c   1.000
_cell.angle_alpha   90.00
_cell.angle_beta   90.00
_cell.angle_gamma   90.00
#
_symmetry.space_group_name_H-M   'P 1'
#
loop_
_entity.id
_entity.type
_entity.pdbx_description
1 polymer ?
#
loop_
_entity_poly.entity_id
_entity_poly.type
_entity_poly.pdbx_seq_one_letter_code
_entity_poly.pdbx_strand_id
1 'polypeptide(L)'
;MADLDGDGDQEYLLFAKSTHEKPMRILVFQEIDGTFVNVDTVECNGTAFDQVEYVNMDNRDGVEVIVGRQLSDQVIRSASVYTYTADGLVQMVSVNYTKFLTTDLNGDGASELFLLRPGLTETDNGVAELYSMQNGSMERYNEVAMSQPADKLKRIIVGKLVGGKAAVYVASVVGDTALITDVYTIRDQKLVNVTLSNESGTSVQTMRNFYVYADDIDKDGVVELPSLITMHPLPGMMSADMHHLIRWYAMTPDGDEVDKMSTYHNFVGGWYMQVSSQWAQRLVVLHQGYQTEFYIWNEEFTSTQKLMTVYAFTGQNRDEQGLSEGRFTLQKTDSVVYAALLEEVASQYELTQENVVYCFRLIQQNWKTGET
;
A
#
# COMPACT_ATOMS: atom_id res chain seq x y z
N MET A 1 9.50 -10.08 23.18
CA MET A 1 9.13 -11.33 23.86
C MET A 1 8.08 -12.04 23.06
N ALA A 2 8.17 -13.34 23.02
CA ALA A 2 7.26 -14.23 22.31
C ALA A 2 7.44 -15.65 22.88
N ASP A 3 6.42 -16.47 22.75
CA ASP A 3 6.49 -17.90 23.00
C ASP A 3 7.16 -18.55 21.77
N LEU A 4 8.46 -18.88 21.89
CA LEU A 4 9.26 -19.36 20.75
C LEU A 4 9.14 -20.87 20.54
N ASP A 5 8.90 -21.64 21.61
CA ASP A 5 8.83 -23.11 21.55
C ASP A 5 7.42 -23.68 21.72
N GLY A 6 6.42 -22.80 21.96
CA GLY A 6 5.03 -23.18 22.05
C GLY A 6 4.64 -23.88 23.37
N ASP A 7 5.41 -23.69 24.43
CA ASP A 7 5.13 -24.25 25.72
C ASP A 7 4.16 -23.42 26.58
N GLY A 8 3.84 -22.20 26.13
CA GLY A 8 2.93 -21.24 26.75
C GLY A 8 3.65 -20.19 27.61
N ASP A 9 4.92 -20.36 27.91
CA ASP A 9 5.76 -19.38 28.56
C ASP A 9 6.44 -18.48 27.51
N GLN A 10 6.90 -17.31 27.91
CA GLN A 10 7.48 -16.35 26.94
C GLN A 10 8.99 -16.23 27.10
N GLU A 11 9.72 -16.32 25.99
CA GLU A 11 11.12 -15.98 25.93
C GLU A 11 11.31 -14.47 25.70
N TYR A 12 12.36 -13.94 26.33
CA TYR A 12 12.76 -12.56 26.21
C TYR A 12 14.05 -12.47 25.37
N LEU A 13 13.98 -11.80 24.22
CA LEU A 13 15.13 -11.62 23.36
C LEU A 13 15.74 -10.24 23.56
N LEU A 14 17.03 -10.21 23.86
CA LEU A 14 17.82 -8.99 23.95
C LEU A 14 18.80 -8.91 22.76
N PHE A 15 18.64 -7.89 21.93
CA PHE A 15 19.49 -7.59 20.79
C PHE A 15 20.58 -6.62 21.23
N ALA A 16 21.81 -7.08 21.29
CA ALA A 16 22.91 -6.35 21.88
C ALA A 16 24.07 -6.12 20.90
N LYS A 17 24.65 -4.91 20.98
CA LYS A 17 25.90 -4.53 20.33
C LYS A 17 26.77 -3.80 21.34
N SER A 18 27.94 -4.33 21.66
CA SER A 18 28.77 -3.73 22.71
C SER A 18 29.82 -2.75 22.18
N THR A 19 30.54 -3.09 21.09
CA THR A 19 31.56 -2.25 20.44
C THR A 19 31.64 -2.58 18.95
N HIS A 20 32.37 -1.75 18.17
CA HIS A 20 32.61 -2.01 16.74
C HIS A 20 33.41 -3.29 16.47
N GLU A 21 34.21 -3.74 17.43
CA GLU A 21 35.09 -4.90 17.29
C GLU A 21 34.48 -6.21 17.77
N LYS A 22 33.30 -6.16 18.38
CA LYS A 22 32.60 -7.35 18.88
C LYS A 22 31.37 -7.67 18.04
N PRO A 23 31.08 -8.96 17.80
CA PRO A 23 29.87 -9.36 17.08
C PRO A 23 28.63 -8.86 17.84
N MET A 24 27.58 -8.58 17.07
CA MET A 24 26.26 -8.39 17.65
C MET A 24 25.76 -9.72 18.22
N ARG A 25 24.87 -9.65 19.20
CA ARG A 25 24.33 -10.84 19.88
C ARG A 25 22.84 -10.77 20.02
N ILE A 26 22.20 -11.92 19.88
CA ILE A 26 20.83 -12.19 20.29
C ILE A 26 20.94 -13.06 21.53
N LEU A 27 20.50 -12.55 22.69
CA LEU A 27 20.48 -13.29 23.93
C LEU A 27 19.04 -13.68 24.21
N VAL A 28 18.82 -14.95 24.52
CA VAL A 28 17.51 -15.51 24.89
C VAL A 28 17.45 -15.71 26.38
N PHE A 29 16.42 -15.18 27.02
CA PHE A 29 16.17 -15.33 28.45
C PHE A 29 14.84 -16.02 28.67
N GLN A 30 14.81 -16.92 29.64
CA GLN A 30 13.58 -17.51 30.20
C GLN A 30 13.42 -17.13 31.66
N GLU A 31 12.19 -17.02 32.14
CA GLU A 31 11.90 -16.84 33.55
C GLU A 31 11.85 -18.22 34.24
N ILE A 32 12.81 -18.47 35.11
CA ILE A 32 12.92 -19.72 35.90
C ILE A 32 12.86 -19.35 37.37
N ASP A 33 11.86 -19.83 38.10
CA ASP A 33 11.64 -19.54 39.51
C ASP A 33 11.66 -18.04 39.86
N GLY A 34 11.04 -17.21 38.99
CA GLY A 34 10.96 -15.74 39.14
C GLY A 34 12.28 -15.00 38.85
N THR A 35 13.22 -15.67 38.19
CA THR A 35 14.51 -15.09 37.81
C THR A 35 14.74 -15.24 36.30
N PHE A 36 15.16 -14.17 35.62
CA PHE A 36 15.53 -14.24 34.20
C PHE A 36 16.91 -14.86 34.05
N VAL A 37 16.97 -16.01 33.39
CA VAL A 37 18.19 -16.76 33.13
C VAL A 37 18.48 -16.69 31.61
N ASN A 38 19.71 -16.33 31.24
CA ASN A 38 20.15 -16.45 29.85
C ASN A 38 20.32 -17.92 29.50
N VAL A 39 19.50 -18.42 28.59
CA VAL A 39 19.47 -19.84 28.18
C VAL A 39 20.17 -20.06 26.84
N ASP A 40 20.31 -19.00 26.00
CA ASP A 40 21.05 -19.09 24.76
C ASP A 40 21.62 -17.74 24.32
N THR A 41 22.70 -17.77 23.51
CA THR A 41 23.33 -16.58 22.94
C THR A 41 23.85 -16.85 21.53
N VAL A 42 23.25 -16.20 20.54
CA VAL A 42 23.66 -16.30 19.15
C VAL A 42 24.49 -15.09 18.75
N GLU A 43 25.66 -15.28 18.19
CA GLU A 43 26.50 -14.22 17.62
C GLU A 43 26.11 -13.94 16.17
N CYS A 44 25.95 -12.66 15.82
CA CYS A 44 25.52 -12.21 14.50
C CYS A 44 26.58 -11.26 13.91
N ASN A 45 26.84 -11.41 12.63
CA ASN A 45 27.58 -10.40 11.87
C ASN A 45 26.71 -9.18 11.57
N GLY A 46 27.32 -8.00 11.55
CA GLY A 46 26.64 -6.76 11.16
C GLY A 46 27.04 -5.56 12.01
N THR A 47 26.49 -4.42 11.63
CA THR A 47 26.73 -3.11 12.27
C THR A 47 25.53 -2.60 13.06
N ALA A 48 24.32 -3.04 12.72
CA ALA A 48 23.09 -2.69 13.43
C ALA A 48 21.98 -3.74 13.17
N PHE A 49 21.07 -3.88 14.14
CA PHE A 49 19.77 -4.50 13.93
C PHE A 49 18.84 -3.48 13.27
N ASP A 50 18.06 -3.91 12.27
CA ASP A 50 17.18 -3.07 11.44
C ASP A 50 15.70 -3.31 11.78
N GLN A 51 15.26 -4.57 11.66
CA GLN A 51 13.87 -4.97 11.84
C GLN A 51 13.82 -6.34 12.53
N VAL A 52 12.87 -6.53 13.44
CA VAL A 52 12.62 -7.83 14.07
C VAL A 52 11.13 -8.13 13.99
N GLU A 53 10.79 -9.33 13.52
CA GLU A 53 9.43 -9.85 13.47
C GLU A 53 9.36 -11.21 14.19
N TYR A 54 8.23 -11.47 14.83
CA TYR A 54 7.88 -12.73 15.45
C TYR A 54 6.65 -13.25 14.74
N VAL A 55 6.75 -14.40 14.11
CA VAL A 55 5.69 -14.90 13.23
C VAL A 55 5.71 -16.41 13.16
N ASN A 56 4.53 -17.02 13.14
CA ASN A 56 4.41 -18.45 12.91
C ASN A 56 4.57 -18.77 11.42
N MET A 57 5.59 -19.54 11.06
CA MET A 57 5.93 -19.89 9.68
C MET A 57 5.69 -21.37 9.35
N ASP A 58 5.25 -22.19 10.29
CA ASP A 58 5.12 -23.64 10.07
C ASP A 58 3.83 -24.26 10.65
N ASN A 59 2.91 -23.42 11.13
CA ASN A 59 1.64 -23.83 11.75
C ASN A 59 1.80 -24.73 13.00
N ARG A 60 2.97 -24.69 13.68
CA ARG A 60 3.17 -25.32 14.96
C ARG A 60 2.93 -24.34 16.11
N ASP A 61 2.87 -24.85 17.32
CA ASP A 61 2.92 -23.99 18.50
C ASP A 61 4.30 -23.30 18.55
N GLY A 62 4.30 -22.03 18.96
CA GLY A 62 5.49 -21.17 18.93
C GLY A 62 5.60 -20.27 17.70
N VAL A 63 6.67 -19.49 17.65
CA VAL A 63 6.93 -18.55 16.53
C VAL A 63 8.40 -18.52 16.16
N GLU A 64 8.67 -18.28 14.87
CA GLU A 64 10.00 -17.97 14.36
C GLU A 64 10.34 -16.50 14.58
N VAL A 65 11.65 -16.22 14.63
CA VAL A 65 12.20 -14.86 14.75
C VAL A 65 12.89 -14.48 13.47
N ILE A 66 12.42 -13.39 12.83
CA ILE A 66 13.07 -12.84 11.65
C ILE A 66 13.84 -11.60 12.06
N VAL A 67 15.14 -11.60 11.82
CA VAL A 67 16.05 -10.53 12.22
C VAL A 67 16.70 -9.91 11.00
N GLY A 68 16.29 -8.68 10.68
CA GLY A 68 16.93 -7.80 9.71
C GLY A 68 18.15 -7.13 10.31
N ARG A 69 19.28 -7.14 9.59
CA ARG A 69 20.56 -6.58 10.04
C ARG A 69 21.22 -5.79 8.92
N GLN A 70 21.87 -4.69 9.27
CA GLN A 70 22.78 -3.98 8.40
C GLN A 70 24.16 -4.64 8.49
N LEU A 71 24.72 -5.10 7.36
CA LEU A 71 25.98 -5.84 7.34
C LEU A 71 27.21 -4.93 7.28
N SER A 72 27.07 -3.75 6.69
CA SER A 72 28.15 -2.78 6.55
C SER A 72 27.60 -1.36 6.46
N ASP A 73 28.49 -0.39 6.48
CA ASP A 73 28.14 1.04 6.25
C ASP A 73 27.64 1.29 4.80
N GLN A 74 27.83 0.33 3.89
CA GLN A 74 27.31 0.32 2.52
C GLN A 74 25.95 -0.37 2.45
N VAL A 75 24.96 0.08 3.14
CA VAL A 75 23.50 -0.24 3.02
C VAL A 75 23.16 -1.70 2.60
N ILE A 76 24.07 -2.67 2.79
CA ILE A 76 23.75 -4.09 2.58
C ILE A 76 23.07 -4.61 3.82
N ARG A 77 21.83 -5.08 3.65
CA ARG A 77 21.02 -5.66 4.73
C ARG A 77 20.85 -7.15 4.49
N SER A 78 20.77 -7.92 5.59
CA SER A 78 20.48 -9.35 5.56
C SER A 78 19.35 -9.67 6.55
N ALA A 79 18.33 -10.37 6.10
CA ALA A 79 17.30 -10.98 6.93
C ALA A 79 17.68 -12.42 7.24
N SER A 80 17.66 -12.79 8.51
CA SER A 80 17.86 -14.18 8.95
C SER A 80 16.61 -14.65 9.69
N VAL A 81 16.14 -15.85 9.36
CA VAL A 81 15.06 -16.53 10.06
C VAL A 81 15.67 -17.49 11.06
N TYR A 82 15.20 -17.47 12.29
CA TYR A 82 15.59 -18.34 13.36
C TYR A 82 14.37 -19.10 13.89
N THR A 83 14.53 -20.39 14.16
CA THR A 83 13.59 -21.19 14.94
C THR A 83 14.22 -21.54 16.28
N TYR A 84 13.40 -21.69 17.32
CA TYR A 84 13.87 -22.10 18.64
C TYR A 84 13.68 -23.60 18.82
N THR A 85 14.72 -24.29 19.26
CA THR A 85 14.76 -25.73 19.42
C THR A 85 15.37 -26.10 20.77
N ALA A 86 15.41 -27.38 21.10
CA ALA A 86 16.13 -27.86 22.28
C ALA A 86 17.63 -27.50 22.32
N ASP A 87 18.22 -27.20 21.17
CA ASP A 87 19.61 -26.74 21.03
C ASP A 87 19.73 -25.19 21.04
N GLY A 88 18.64 -24.46 21.32
CA GLY A 88 18.56 -23.01 21.33
C GLY A 88 18.06 -22.42 20.01
N LEU A 89 18.42 -21.17 19.73
CA LEU A 89 18.00 -20.40 18.56
C LEU A 89 18.84 -20.75 17.34
N VAL A 90 18.26 -21.47 16.39
CA VAL A 90 18.93 -21.99 15.20
C VAL A 90 18.58 -21.16 13.96
N GLN A 91 19.61 -20.67 13.26
CA GLN A 91 19.43 -19.96 12.00
C GLN A 91 19.06 -20.92 10.86
N MET A 92 17.90 -20.69 10.24
CA MET A 92 17.38 -21.49 9.13
C MET A 92 17.84 -20.98 7.76
N VAL A 93 17.82 -19.66 7.57
CA VAL A 93 18.23 -18.99 6.32
C VAL A 93 18.77 -17.60 6.62
N SER A 94 19.62 -17.09 5.73
CA SER A 94 20.06 -15.68 5.75
C SER A 94 20.15 -15.18 4.31
N VAL A 95 19.42 -14.10 3.99
CA VAL A 95 19.26 -13.57 2.62
C VAL A 95 19.42 -12.05 2.62
N ASN A 96 20.12 -11.53 1.62
CA ASN A 96 20.20 -10.07 1.44
C ASN A 96 18.86 -9.50 0.98
N TYR A 97 18.50 -8.30 1.50
CA TYR A 97 17.24 -7.64 1.18
C TYR A 97 17.37 -6.12 1.12
N THR A 98 16.41 -5.48 0.46
CA THR A 98 16.14 -4.04 0.57
C THR A 98 14.94 -3.79 1.47
N LYS A 99 13.88 -4.57 1.31
CA LYS A 99 12.69 -4.59 2.15
C LYS A 99 12.19 -6.02 2.28
N PHE A 100 11.65 -6.38 3.45
CA PHE A 100 10.92 -7.63 3.63
C PHE A 100 9.63 -7.40 4.44
N LEU A 101 8.74 -8.34 4.37
CA LEU A 101 7.55 -8.48 5.21
C LEU A 101 7.17 -9.96 5.32
N THR A 102 6.31 -10.27 6.28
CA THR A 102 5.73 -11.60 6.44
C THR A 102 4.22 -11.57 6.19
N THR A 103 3.72 -12.60 5.52
CA THR A 103 2.29 -12.74 5.24
C THR A 103 1.98 -14.17 4.79
N ASP A 104 0.80 -14.66 5.13
CA ASP A 104 0.26 -15.90 4.56
C ASP A 104 -0.22 -15.62 3.13
N LEU A 105 0.67 -15.82 2.16
CA LEU A 105 0.41 -15.54 0.75
C LEU A 105 -0.18 -16.76 0.01
N ASN A 106 0.11 -17.96 0.50
CA ASN A 106 -0.39 -19.21 -0.08
C ASN A 106 -1.76 -19.64 0.49
N GLY A 107 -2.17 -19.13 1.66
CA GLY A 107 -3.44 -19.37 2.32
C GLY A 107 -3.46 -20.65 3.15
N ASP A 108 -2.32 -21.13 3.63
CA ASP A 108 -2.22 -22.36 4.45
C ASP A 108 -2.25 -22.08 5.96
N GLY A 109 -2.25 -20.81 6.37
CA GLY A 109 -2.29 -20.36 7.76
C GLY A 109 -0.91 -20.06 8.34
N ALA A 110 0.18 -20.52 7.73
CA ALA A 110 1.54 -20.12 8.06
C ALA A 110 1.97 -18.89 7.26
N SER A 111 2.84 -18.07 7.82
CA SER A 111 3.35 -16.90 7.08
C SER A 111 4.59 -17.26 6.28
N GLU A 112 4.67 -16.73 5.06
CA GLU A 112 5.88 -16.73 4.28
C GLU A 112 6.70 -15.45 4.51
N LEU A 113 8.01 -15.54 4.27
CA LEU A 113 8.90 -14.40 4.16
C LEU A 113 8.94 -13.92 2.70
N PHE A 114 8.29 -12.79 2.42
CA PHE A 114 8.40 -12.09 1.15
C PHE A 114 9.49 -11.02 1.25
N LEU A 115 10.41 -10.99 0.30
CA LEU A 115 11.47 -9.99 0.27
C LEU A 115 11.77 -9.46 -1.13
N LEU A 116 12.23 -8.21 -1.16
CA LEU A 116 12.77 -7.55 -2.34
C LEU A 116 14.29 -7.52 -2.24
N ARG A 117 14.95 -8.14 -3.19
CA ARG A 117 16.40 -8.19 -3.26
C ARG A 117 16.92 -7.25 -4.36
N PRO A 118 17.96 -6.44 -4.08
CA PRO A 118 18.55 -5.56 -5.09
C PRO A 118 19.14 -6.37 -6.25
N GLY A 119 19.20 -5.74 -7.41
CA GLY A 119 19.89 -6.29 -8.58
C GLY A 119 21.38 -6.51 -8.32
N LEU A 120 21.95 -7.42 -9.08
CA LEU A 120 23.39 -7.74 -8.99
C LEU A 120 24.25 -6.77 -9.81
N THR A 121 23.63 -6.02 -10.73
CA THR A 121 24.27 -5.03 -11.59
C THR A 121 23.42 -3.75 -11.65
N GLU A 122 23.97 -2.65 -12.13
CA GLU A 122 23.26 -1.38 -12.30
C GLU A 122 22.07 -1.44 -13.28
N THR A 123 22.05 -2.43 -14.17
CA THR A 123 20.97 -2.64 -15.15
C THR A 123 19.94 -3.69 -14.70
N ASP A 124 20.16 -4.33 -13.57
CA ASP A 124 19.28 -5.33 -13.00
C ASP A 124 18.36 -4.66 -11.95
N ASN A 125 17.07 -4.68 -12.20
CA ASN A 125 16.08 -4.12 -11.27
C ASN A 125 15.96 -4.91 -9.95
N GLY A 126 16.53 -6.12 -9.89
CA GLY A 126 16.37 -7.01 -8.75
C GLY A 126 15.16 -7.91 -8.85
N VAL A 127 14.89 -8.61 -7.78
CA VAL A 127 13.86 -9.64 -7.73
C VAL A 127 13.05 -9.58 -6.45
N ALA A 128 11.78 -9.98 -6.56
CA ALA A 128 10.95 -10.39 -5.43
C ALA A 128 11.13 -11.89 -5.21
N GLU A 129 11.36 -12.30 -3.97
CA GLU A 129 11.51 -13.70 -3.56
C GLU A 129 10.53 -14.04 -2.44
N LEU A 130 10.14 -15.31 -2.39
CA LEU A 130 9.29 -15.85 -1.35
C LEU A 130 9.93 -17.10 -0.75
N TYR A 131 10.00 -17.13 0.57
CA TYR A 131 10.47 -18.27 1.34
C TYR A 131 9.38 -18.78 2.29
N SER A 132 9.23 -20.07 2.38
CA SER A 132 8.34 -20.75 3.33
C SER A 132 9.05 -21.82 4.13
N MET A 133 8.52 -22.15 5.28
CA MET A 133 8.97 -23.30 6.05
C MET A 133 8.34 -24.58 5.47
N GLN A 134 9.17 -25.52 5.02
CA GLN A 134 8.74 -26.80 4.49
C GLN A 134 9.52 -27.92 5.13
N ASN A 135 8.82 -28.86 5.80
CA ASN A 135 9.44 -30.01 6.45
C ASN A 135 10.58 -29.65 7.44
N GLY A 136 10.45 -28.50 8.13
CA GLY A 136 11.46 -28.02 9.08
C GLY A 136 12.67 -27.34 8.43
N SER A 137 12.57 -26.94 7.16
CA SER A 137 13.60 -26.19 6.42
C SER A 137 12.99 -25.00 5.72
N MET A 138 13.73 -23.88 5.67
CA MET A 138 13.33 -22.73 4.86
C MET A 138 13.66 -22.96 3.39
N GLU A 139 12.63 -23.04 2.56
CA GLU A 139 12.75 -23.26 1.12
C GLU A 139 12.27 -22.03 0.34
N ARG A 140 13.00 -21.69 -0.72
CA ARG A 140 12.60 -20.63 -1.65
C ARG A 140 11.65 -21.19 -2.69
N TYR A 141 10.47 -20.56 -2.84
CA TYR A 141 9.53 -20.91 -3.92
C TYR A 141 10.16 -20.65 -5.29
N ASN A 142 10.41 -19.40 -5.61
CA ASN A 142 11.08 -18.91 -6.81
C ASN A 142 11.34 -17.41 -6.67
N GLU A 143 11.96 -16.83 -7.68
CA GLU A 143 12.14 -15.38 -7.80
C GLU A 143 11.37 -14.84 -9.00
N VAL A 144 10.93 -13.58 -8.90
CA VAL A 144 10.24 -12.85 -9.97
C VAL A 144 10.89 -11.48 -10.13
N ALA A 145 11.22 -11.10 -11.38
CA ALA A 145 11.82 -9.81 -11.66
C ALA A 145 10.93 -8.65 -11.21
N MET A 146 11.54 -7.60 -10.68
CA MET A 146 10.88 -6.35 -10.33
C MET A 146 10.81 -5.42 -11.54
N SER A 147 9.76 -4.60 -11.63
CA SER A 147 9.62 -3.58 -12.67
C SER A 147 10.59 -2.40 -12.49
N GLN A 148 11.05 -2.14 -11.28
CA GLN A 148 11.98 -1.07 -10.93
C GLN A 148 13.00 -1.53 -9.89
N PRO A 149 14.20 -0.92 -9.83
CA PRO A 149 15.16 -1.19 -8.77
C PRO A 149 14.55 -1.01 -7.37
N ALA A 150 14.98 -1.85 -6.43
CA ALA A 150 14.45 -1.88 -5.08
C ALA A 150 14.69 -0.58 -4.27
N ASP A 151 15.66 0.26 -4.66
CA ASP A 151 15.89 1.59 -4.10
C ASP A 151 14.83 2.63 -4.54
N LYS A 152 14.03 2.31 -5.56
CA LYS A 152 12.91 3.13 -6.04
C LYS A 152 11.59 2.83 -5.33
N LEU A 153 11.58 1.90 -4.39
CA LEU A 153 10.40 1.56 -3.59
C LEU A 153 9.85 2.78 -2.86
N LYS A 154 8.53 2.95 -2.93
CA LYS A 154 7.78 3.98 -2.20
C LYS A 154 6.80 3.40 -1.20
N ARG A 155 6.08 2.37 -1.59
CA ARG A 155 5.09 1.74 -0.73
C ARG A 155 5.02 0.25 -0.99
N ILE A 156 4.89 -0.52 0.09
CA ILE A 156 4.58 -1.94 0.04
C ILE A 156 3.40 -2.20 0.98
N ILE A 157 2.37 -2.88 0.49
CA ILE A 157 1.22 -3.27 1.30
C ILE A 157 0.82 -4.71 1.00
N VAL A 158 0.25 -5.36 2.00
CA VAL A 158 -0.43 -6.63 1.86
C VAL A 158 -1.93 -6.36 1.69
N GLY A 159 -2.57 -7.10 0.81
CA GLY A 159 -4.00 -7.01 0.58
C GLY A 159 -4.53 -8.25 -0.13
N LYS A 160 -5.73 -8.15 -0.69
CA LYS A 160 -6.34 -9.25 -1.41
C LYS A 160 -6.64 -8.87 -2.86
N LEU A 161 -6.58 -9.84 -3.74
CA LEU A 161 -7.11 -9.82 -5.10
C LEU A 161 -8.61 -10.15 -5.09
N VAL A 162 -9.25 -9.95 -6.23
CA VAL A 162 -10.63 -10.42 -6.46
C VAL A 162 -10.71 -11.92 -6.16
N GLY A 163 -11.72 -12.31 -5.38
CA GLY A 163 -11.84 -13.69 -4.89
C GLY A 163 -11.12 -13.97 -3.57
N GLY A 164 -10.52 -12.94 -2.94
CA GLY A 164 -10.00 -13.02 -1.58
C GLY A 164 -8.58 -13.58 -1.45
N LYS A 165 -7.88 -13.82 -2.56
CA LYS A 165 -6.51 -14.34 -2.55
C LYS A 165 -5.52 -13.27 -2.10
N ALA A 166 -4.63 -13.61 -1.18
CA ALA A 166 -3.62 -12.70 -0.67
C ALA A 166 -2.63 -12.24 -1.76
N ALA A 167 -2.19 -11.00 -1.68
CA ALA A 167 -1.24 -10.39 -2.60
C ALA A 167 -0.39 -9.31 -1.92
N VAL A 168 0.80 -9.08 -2.46
CA VAL A 168 1.70 -8.00 -2.07
C VAL A 168 1.78 -6.98 -3.20
N TYR A 169 1.47 -5.72 -2.89
CA TYR A 169 1.49 -4.59 -3.82
C TYR A 169 2.75 -3.77 -3.56
N VAL A 170 3.59 -3.62 -4.57
CA VAL A 170 4.89 -2.93 -4.49
C VAL A 170 4.89 -1.75 -5.44
N ALA A 171 4.73 -0.54 -4.91
CA ALA A 171 4.77 0.70 -5.68
C ALA A 171 6.18 1.28 -5.71
N SER A 172 6.70 1.51 -6.90
CA SER A 172 8.03 2.08 -7.14
C SER A 172 7.96 3.32 -8.04
N VAL A 173 8.94 4.21 -7.91
CA VAL A 173 9.06 5.39 -8.77
C VAL A 173 9.69 5.05 -10.10
N VAL A 174 9.13 5.60 -11.17
CA VAL A 174 9.69 5.58 -12.53
C VAL A 174 10.09 7.01 -12.90
N GLY A 175 11.38 7.25 -13.15
CA GLY A 175 11.88 8.61 -13.29
C GLY A 175 11.61 9.43 -12.01
N ASP A 176 11.16 10.67 -12.16
CA ASP A 176 10.92 11.58 -11.04
C ASP A 176 9.43 11.80 -10.73
N THR A 177 8.52 11.37 -11.61
CA THR A 177 7.11 11.80 -11.57
C THR A 177 6.09 10.70 -11.73
N ALA A 178 6.49 9.48 -12.09
CA ALA A 178 5.58 8.35 -12.31
C ALA A 178 5.73 7.28 -11.24
N LEU A 179 4.65 6.54 -11.02
CA LEU A 179 4.62 5.31 -10.23
C LEU A 179 4.30 4.11 -11.12
N ILE A 180 4.87 2.97 -10.77
CA ILE A 180 4.52 1.65 -11.27
C ILE A 180 4.23 0.74 -10.07
N THR A 181 3.28 -0.18 -10.20
CA THR A 181 2.95 -1.09 -9.11
C THR A 181 3.03 -2.53 -9.59
N ASP A 182 3.94 -3.30 -9.01
CA ASP A 182 3.98 -4.74 -9.13
C ASP A 182 3.02 -5.38 -8.14
N VAL A 183 2.29 -6.42 -8.56
CA VAL A 183 1.36 -7.16 -7.70
C VAL A 183 1.73 -8.63 -7.69
N TYR A 184 2.21 -9.09 -6.54
CA TYR A 184 2.69 -10.46 -6.34
C TYR A 184 1.68 -11.31 -5.59
N THR A 185 1.47 -12.53 -6.06
CA THR A 185 0.64 -13.55 -5.40
C THR A 185 1.18 -14.95 -5.70
N ILE A 186 0.60 -15.98 -5.09
CA ILE A 186 0.91 -17.37 -5.41
C ILE A 186 -0.09 -17.89 -6.44
N ARG A 187 0.40 -18.46 -7.54
CA ARG A 187 -0.38 -19.18 -8.53
C ARG A 187 0.36 -20.46 -8.92
N ASP A 188 -0.34 -21.61 -8.90
CA ASP A 188 0.25 -22.92 -9.20
C ASP A 188 1.54 -23.21 -8.41
N GLN A 189 1.52 -22.90 -7.11
CA GLN A 189 2.63 -23.04 -6.17
C GLN A 189 3.88 -22.23 -6.55
N LYS A 190 3.72 -21.12 -7.26
CA LYS A 190 4.80 -20.20 -7.62
C LYS A 190 4.42 -18.78 -7.30
N LEU A 191 5.40 -18.01 -6.86
CA LEU A 191 5.27 -16.57 -6.82
C LEU A 191 5.16 -16.04 -8.25
N VAL A 192 4.17 -15.22 -8.53
CA VAL A 192 3.97 -14.56 -9.82
C VAL A 192 3.67 -13.08 -9.62
N ASN A 193 4.07 -12.24 -10.57
CA ASN A 193 3.62 -10.86 -10.67
C ASN A 193 2.47 -10.82 -11.68
N VAL A 194 1.23 -10.63 -11.19
CA VAL A 194 0.02 -10.67 -12.04
C VAL A 194 -0.16 -9.42 -12.92
N THR A 195 0.60 -8.37 -12.66
CA THR A 195 0.60 -7.14 -13.47
C THR A 195 1.73 -7.09 -14.50
N LEU A 196 2.57 -8.13 -14.57
CA LEU A 196 3.73 -8.17 -15.44
C LEU A 196 3.32 -8.35 -16.91
N SER A 197 3.70 -7.40 -17.75
CA SER A 197 3.52 -7.51 -19.20
C SER A 197 4.53 -8.49 -19.80
N ASN A 198 4.05 -9.44 -20.60
CA ASN A 198 4.90 -10.38 -21.33
C ASN A 198 5.78 -9.71 -22.40
N GLU A 199 5.38 -8.52 -22.89
CA GLU A 199 6.11 -7.79 -23.92
C GLU A 199 7.25 -6.96 -23.35
N SER A 200 7.02 -6.22 -22.26
CA SER A 200 7.98 -5.30 -21.66
C SER A 200 8.79 -5.89 -20.50
N GLY A 201 8.32 -6.99 -19.92
CA GLY A 201 8.89 -7.55 -18.69
C GLY A 201 8.71 -6.66 -17.46
N THR A 202 7.77 -5.69 -17.53
CA THR A 202 7.44 -4.78 -16.43
C THR A 202 5.93 -4.63 -16.30
N SER A 203 5.45 -4.11 -15.16
CA SER A 203 4.03 -3.87 -14.88
C SER A 203 3.52 -2.57 -15.51
N VAL A 204 3.87 -2.31 -16.78
CA VAL A 204 3.63 -1.03 -17.47
C VAL A 204 2.17 -0.59 -17.47
N GLN A 205 1.21 -1.51 -17.43
CA GLN A 205 -0.22 -1.22 -17.36
C GLN A 205 -0.62 -0.50 -16.06
N THR A 206 0.16 -0.63 -14.99
CA THR A 206 -0.08 0.06 -13.72
C THR A 206 0.64 1.40 -13.64
N MET A 207 1.40 1.76 -14.69
CA MET A 207 2.20 2.99 -14.70
C MET A 207 1.29 4.23 -14.81
N ARG A 208 1.58 5.21 -13.94
CA ARG A 208 0.82 6.46 -13.85
C ARG A 208 1.70 7.65 -13.49
N ASN A 209 1.46 8.78 -14.12
CA ASN A 209 2.22 10.02 -13.91
C ASN A 209 1.68 10.87 -12.75
N PHE A 210 1.33 10.23 -11.63
CA PHE A 210 0.87 10.89 -10.42
C PHE A 210 1.03 9.97 -9.22
N TYR A 211 1.17 10.58 -8.03
CA TYR A 211 1.41 9.86 -6.78
C TYR A 211 0.08 9.52 -6.10
N VAL A 212 -0.60 8.49 -6.60
CA VAL A 212 -1.69 7.81 -5.91
C VAL A 212 -1.35 6.33 -5.84
N TYR A 213 -1.44 5.77 -4.64
CA TYR A 213 -1.06 4.40 -4.36
C TYR A 213 -2.29 3.48 -4.43
N ALA A 214 -2.02 2.18 -4.60
CA ALA A 214 -3.03 1.16 -4.42
C ALA A 214 -3.56 1.19 -2.98
N ASP A 215 -4.86 1.01 -2.80
CA ASP A 215 -5.52 0.98 -1.49
C ASP A 215 -6.86 0.23 -1.60
N ASP A 216 -7.39 -0.25 -0.48
CA ASP A 216 -8.77 -0.74 -0.38
C ASP A 216 -9.69 0.49 -0.24
N ILE A 217 -10.05 1.08 -1.41
CA ILE A 217 -10.72 2.39 -1.47
C ILE A 217 -12.20 2.32 -1.05
N ASP A 218 -12.84 1.16 -1.22
CA ASP A 218 -14.25 0.94 -0.87
C ASP A 218 -14.44 0.13 0.42
N LYS A 219 -13.32 -0.35 1.01
CA LYS A 219 -13.26 -1.14 2.26
C LYS A 219 -13.98 -2.49 2.17
N ASP A 220 -13.89 -3.13 1.02
CA ASP A 220 -14.40 -4.49 0.81
C ASP A 220 -13.36 -5.58 1.10
N GLY A 221 -12.14 -5.19 1.45
CA GLY A 221 -11.00 -6.05 1.77
C GLY A 221 -10.18 -6.46 0.54
N VAL A 222 -10.53 -5.99 -0.65
CA VAL A 222 -9.76 -6.13 -1.89
C VAL A 222 -9.00 -4.83 -2.12
N VAL A 223 -7.78 -4.90 -2.63
CA VAL A 223 -7.00 -3.68 -2.93
C VAL A 223 -7.16 -3.31 -4.39
N GLU A 224 -7.50 -2.03 -4.62
CA GLU A 224 -7.62 -1.45 -5.93
C GLU A 224 -6.35 -0.74 -6.37
N LEU A 225 -6.08 -0.83 -7.66
CA LEU A 225 -5.07 -0.07 -8.39
C LEU A 225 -5.69 1.18 -9.02
N PRO A 226 -5.03 2.35 -8.93
CA PRO A 226 -5.53 3.56 -9.57
C PRO A 226 -5.01 3.71 -11.00
N SER A 227 -5.88 4.15 -11.91
CA SER A 227 -5.52 4.65 -13.24
C SER A 227 -6.23 5.97 -13.54
N LEU A 228 -5.69 6.79 -14.45
CA LEU A 228 -6.28 8.07 -14.80
C LEU A 228 -7.32 7.95 -15.91
N ILE A 229 -8.45 8.63 -15.72
CA ILE A 229 -9.40 8.95 -16.79
C ILE A 229 -9.27 10.44 -17.09
N THR A 230 -8.89 10.78 -18.32
CA THR A 230 -8.84 12.16 -18.79
C THR A 230 -10.25 12.68 -19.01
N MET A 231 -10.60 13.80 -18.38
CA MET A 231 -11.88 14.47 -18.60
C MET A 231 -11.89 15.17 -19.98
N HIS A 232 -13.08 15.27 -20.58
CA HIS A 232 -13.24 16.03 -21.82
C HIS A 232 -13.17 17.54 -21.52
N PRO A 233 -12.20 18.32 -22.12
CA PRO A 233 -11.99 19.70 -21.75
C PRO A 233 -13.11 20.62 -22.25
N LEU A 234 -13.35 21.73 -21.54
CA LEU A 234 -14.18 22.82 -22.04
C LEU A 234 -13.47 23.58 -23.17
N PRO A 235 -14.22 24.19 -24.12
CA PRO A 235 -13.64 25.03 -25.14
C PRO A 235 -12.78 26.16 -24.55
N GLY A 236 -11.52 26.23 -24.96
CA GLY A 236 -10.57 27.23 -24.46
C GLY A 236 -9.86 26.84 -23.16
N MET A 237 -10.12 25.69 -22.59
CA MET A 237 -9.40 25.18 -21.41
C MET A 237 -7.97 24.80 -21.78
N MET A 238 -6.99 25.27 -21.01
CA MET A 238 -5.59 24.91 -21.22
C MET A 238 -5.27 23.56 -20.59
N SER A 239 -4.26 22.87 -21.12
CA SER A 239 -3.85 21.56 -20.59
C SER A 239 -3.48 21.59 -19.09
N ALA A 240 -2.98 22.73 -18.59
CA ALA A 240 -2.66 22.91 -17.18
C ALA A 240 -3.87 22.95 -16.26
N ASP A 241 -5.05 23.25 -16.80
CA ASP A 241 -6.32 23.35 -16.05
C ASP A 241 -7.14 22.05 -16.14
N MET A 242 -6.63 21.06 -16.90
CA MET A 242 -7.31 19.77 -17.05
C MET A 242 -7.18 18.94 -15.79
N HIS A 243 -8.31 18.47 -15.33
CA HIS A 243 -8.39 17.53 -14.21
C HIS A 243 -8.63 16.10 -14.71
N HIS A 244 -8.35 15.13 -13.84
CA HIS A 244 -8.52 13.72 -14.13
C HIS A 244 -9.41 13.09 -13.07
N LEU A 245 -10.19 12.10 -13.45
CA LEU A 245 -10.73 11.13 -12.52
C LEU A 245 -9.74 10.01 -12.30
N ILE A 246 -9.83 9.37 -11.16
CA ILE A 246 -9.11 8.15 -10.87
C ILE A 246 -10.11 7.00 -11.00
N ARG A 247 -9.84 6.11 -11.95
CA ARG A 247 -10.49 4.80 -12.05
C ARG A 247 -9.79 3.87 -11.09
N TRP A 248 -10.54 3.22 -10.24
CA TRP A 248 -10.07 2.18 -9.34
C TRP A 248 -10.52 0.82 -9.87
N TYR A 249 -9.57 -0.09 -10.01
CA TYR A 249 -9.80 -1.44 -10.47
C TYR A 249 -9.03 -2.44 -9.63
N ALA A 250 -9.63 -3.59 -9.36
CA ALA A 250 -8.99 -4.70 -8.68
C ALA A 250 -8.45 -5.70 -9.69
N MET A 251 -7.40 -6.44 -9.29
CA MET A 251 -6.84 -7.51 -10.10
C MET A 251 -7.41 -8.86 -9.71
N THR A 252 -7.63 -9.72 -10.69
CA THR A 252 -7.84 -11.16 -10.45
C THR A 252 -6.50 -11.88 -10.29
N PRO A 253 -6.47 -13.10 -9.73
CA PRO A 253 -5.25 -13.92 -9.70
C PRO A 253 -4.68 -14.25 -11.08
N ASP A 254 -5.49 -14.15 -12.14
CA ASP A 254 -5.10 -14.41 -13.53
C ASP A 254 -4.55 -13.17 -14.25
N GLY A 255 -4.65 -11.98 -13.60
CA GLY A 255 -4.16 -10.72 -14.12
C GLY A 255 -5.21 -9.91 -14.91
N ASP A 256 -6.49 -10.27 -14.82
CA ASP A 256 -7.58 -9.50 -15.40
C ASP A 256 -7.97 -8.33 -14.48
N GLU A 257 -8.38 -7.22 -15.08
CA GLU A 257 -8.87 -6.05 -14.37
C GLU A 257 -10.39 -6.14 -14.14
N VAL A 258 -10.82 -5.78 -12.93
CA VAL A 258 -12.22 -5.65 -12.53
C VAL A 258 -12.48 -4.23 -12.06
N ASP A 259 -13.27 -3.48 -12.82
CA ASP A 259 -13.64 -2.10 -12.46
C ASP A 259 -14.44 -2.06 -11.16
N LYS A 260 -14.06 -1.15 -10.27
CA LYS A 260 -14.72 -0.95 -8.98
C LYS A 260 -15.46 0.39 -8.92
N MET A 261 -14.73 1.49 -9.04
CA MET A 261 -15.32 2.83 -8.97
C MET A 261 -14.45 3.87 -9.66
N SER A 262 -15.01 5.07 -9.79
CA SER A 262 -14.26 6.27 -10.17
C SER A 262 -14.35 7.31 -9.06
N THR A 263 -13.28 8.08 -8.86
CA THR A 263 -13.23 9.17 -7.90
C THR A 263 -12.63 10.42 -8.51
N TYR A 264 -13.07 11.57 -8.03
CA TYR A 264 -12.42 12.86 -8.26
C TYR A 264 -11.64 13.25 -7.01
N HIS A 265 -10.37 13.61 -7.15
CA HIS A 265 -9.51 14.02 -6.04
C HIS A 265 -9.13 15.49 -6.14
N ASN A 266 -9.47 16.27 -5.12
CA ASN A 266 -8.95 17.61 -4.90
C ASN A 266 -7.78 17.54 -3.91
N PHE A 267 -6.57 17.33 -4.40
CA PHE A 267 -5.37 17.22 -3.56
C PHE A 267 -5.03 18.49 -2.78
N VAL A 268 -5.33 19.66 -3.34
CA VAL A 268 -5.11 20.96 -2.66
C VAL A 268 -6.11 21.12 -1.51
N GLY A 269 -7.37 20.79 -1.76
CA GLY A 269 -8.43 20.83 -0.75
C GLY A 269 -8.40 19.66 0.24
N GLY A 270 -7.61 18.61 -0.02
CA GLY A 270 -7.48 17.47 0.86
C GLY A 270 -8.70 16.54 0.91
N TRP A 271 -9.49 16.46 -0.16
CA TRP A 271 -10.70 15.64 -0.22
C TRP A 271 -10.86 14.92 -1.55
N TYR A 272 -11.68 13.90 -1.57
CA TYR A 272 -12.11 13.19 -2.78
C TYR A 272 -13.59 12.87 -2.73
N MET A 273 -14.15 12.58 -3.88
CA MET A 273 -15.56 12.20 -4.03
C MET A 273 -15.69 11.07 -5.04
N GLN A 274 -16.49 10.07 -4.69
CA GLN A 274 -16.88 9.02 -5.62
C GLN A 274 -17.79 9.60 -6.71
N VAL A 275 -17.55 9.18 -7.94
CA VAL A 275 -18.25 9.63 -9.15
C VAL A 275 -18.96 8.44 -9.77
N SER A 276 -20.25 8.57 -10.08
CA SER A 276 -21.01 7.52 -10.75
C SER A 276 -20.43 7.21 -12.14
N SER A 277 -20.31 5.93 -12.46
CA SER A 277 -19.87 5.47 -13.79
C SER A 277 -20.77 5.95 -14.93
N GLN A 278 -22.04 6.23 -14.66
CA GLN A 278 -23.00 6.70 -15.66
C GLN A 278 -22.63 8.05 -16.28
N TRP A 279 -21.95 8.91 -15.53
CA TRP A 279 -21.59 10.26 -16.00
C TRP A 279 -20.11 10.60 -15.86
N ALA A 280 -19.29 9.70 -15.31
CA ALA A 280 -17.85 9.92 -15.11
C ALA A 280 -17.12 10.38 -16.37
N GLN A 281 -17.39 9.78 -17.53
CA GLN A 281 -16.75 10.13 -18.81
C GLN A 281 -17.17 11.49 -19.36
N ARG A 282 -18.29 12.04 -18.89
CA ARG A 282 -18.85 13.34 -19.32
C ARG A 282 -18.61 14.45 -18.30
N LEU A 283 -17.96 14.14 -17.19
CA LEU A 283 -17.70 15.09 -16.12
C LEU A 283 -16.61 16.09 -16.52
N VAL A 284 -16.82 17.35 -16.12
CA VAL A 284 -15.81 18.41 -16.16
C VAL A 284 -15.77 19.08 -14.78
N VAL A 285 -14.58 19.37 -14.32
CA VAL A 285 -14.38 20.05 -13.03
C VAL A 285 -13.58 21.32 -13.24
N LEU A 286 -14.02 22.42 -12.61
CA LEU A 286 -13.36 23.72 -12.58
C LEU A 286 -13.04 24.12 -11.15
N HIS A 287 -11.87 24.71 -10.95
CA HIS A 287 -11.47 25.30 -9.69
C HIS A 287 -11.50 26.84 -9.75
N GLN A 288 -12.15 27.46 -8.77
CA GLN A 288 -12.18 28.91 -8.62
C GLN A 288 -11.98 29.27 -7.14
N GLY A 289 -10.74 29.50 -6.75
CA GLY A 289 -10.40 29.81 -5.34
C GLY A 289 -10.76 28.65 -4.40
N TYR A 290 -11.72 28.90 -3.48
CA TYR A 290 -12.21 27.92 -2.52
C TYR A 290 -13.39 27.07 -3.03
N GLN A 291 -13.75 27.19 -4.31
CA GLN A 291 -14.86 26.49 -4.96
C GLN A 291 -14.34 25.47 -5.96
N THR A 292 -15.03 24.33 -6.00
CA THR A 292 -14.84 23.28 -7.01
C THR A 292 -16.18 23.03 -7.67
N GLU A 293 -16.30 23.37 -8.94
CA GLU A 293 -17.53 23.28 -9.70
C GLU A 293 -17.53 22.06 -10.59
N PHE A 294 -18.64 21.30 -10.56
CA PHE A 294 -18.83 20.08 -11.35
C PHE A 294 -19.86 20.33 -12.43
N TYR A 295 -19.44 20.11 -13.68
CA TYR A 295 -20.28 20.22 -14.86
C TYR A 295 -20.36 18.86 -15.55
N ILE A 296 -21.47 18.64 -16.26
CA ILE A 296 -21.64 17.48 -17.13
C ILE A 296 -21.87 17.88 -18.56
N TRP A 297 -21.14 17.24 -19.48
CA TRP A 297 -21.43 17.34 -20.92
C TRP A 297 -22.74 16.61 -21.27
N ASN A 298 -23.48 17.14 -22.24
CA ASN A 298 -24.52 16.36 -22.90
C ASN A 298 -23.88 15.20 -23.69
N GLU A 299 -24.70 14.27 -24.23
CA GLU A 299 -24.21 13.08 -24.92
C GLU A 299 -23.39 13.40 -26.18
N GLU A 300 -23.70 14.51 -26.85
CA GLU A 300 -23.02 14.95 -28.06
C GLU A 300 -21.78 15.82 -27.79
N PHE A 301 -21.43 16.10 -26.54
CA PHE A 301 -20.35 16.98 -26.13
C PHE A 301 -20.40 18.40 -26.74
N THR A 302 -21.60 18.94 -26.87
CA THR A 302 -21.85 20.28 -27.45
C THR A 302 -22.19 21.33 -26.43
N SER A 303 -22.67 20.94 -25.24
CA SER A 303 -23.04 21.84 -24.15
C SER A 303 -22.82 21.19 -22.79
N THR A 304 -22.61 22.01 -21.77
CA THR A 304 -22.46 21.58 -20.39
C THR A 304 -23.55 22.15 -19.49
N GLN A 305 -23.89 21.41 -18.44
CA GLN A 305 -24.75 21.89 -17.36
C GLN A 305 -23.99 21.74 -16.04
N LYS A 306 -24.13 22.74 -15.17
CA LYS A 306 -23.58 22.68 -13.83
C LYS A 306 -24.42 21.72 -12.97
N LEU A 307 -23.76 20.80 -12.27
CA LEU A 307 -24.40 19.84 -11.37
C LEU A 307 -24.37 20.30 -9.93
N MET A 308 -23.18 20.73 -9.48
CA MET A 308 -22.97 21.15 -8.11
C MET A 308 -21.70 21.97 -7.95
N THR A 309 -21.59 22.63 -6.80
CA THR A 309 -20.38 23.28 -6.33
C THR A 309 -20.02 22.74 -4.95
N VAL A 310 -18.75 22.36 -4.77
CA VAL A 310 -18.18 22.03 -3.45
C VAL A 310 -17.36 23.23 -2.97
N TYR A 311 -17.54 23.61 -1.73
CA TYR A 311 -16.88 24.75 -1.07
C TYR A 311 -15.99 24.27 0.06
N ALA A 312 -14.87 24.94 0.29
CA ALA A 312 -13.99 24.74 1.44
C ALA A 312 -13.87 26.06 2.22
N PHE A 313 -14.70 26.24 3.22
CA PHE A 313 -14.71 27.46 4.03
C PHE A 313 -13.74 27.36 5.21
N THR A 314 -12.98 28.43 5.43
CA THR A 314 -12.05 28.59 6.55
C THR A 314 -12.38 29.86 7.35
N GLY A 315 -11.74 30.02 8.52
CA GLY A 315 -11.94 31.21 9.36
C GLY A 315 -13.13 31.10 10.33
N GLN A 316 -13.48 32.23 10.98
CA GLN A 316 -14.44 32.22 12.10
C GLN A 316 -15.89 31.97 11.68
N ASN A 317 -16.27 32.40 10.48
CA ASN A 317 -17.66 32.30 9.98
C ASN A 317 -17.91 31.08 9.10
N ARG A 318 -16.96 30.13 9.05
CA ARG A 318 -17.03 28.96 8.17
C ARG A 318 -18.28 28.10 8.33
N ASP A 319 -18.79 27.96 9.57
CA ASP A 319 -20.00 27.18 9.86
C ASP A 319 -21.26 27.83 9.28
N GLU A 320 -21.39 29.15 9.43
CA GLU A 320 -22.49 29.91 8.87
C GLU A 320 -22.45 29.93 7.34
N GLN A 321 -21.27 30.15 6.76
CA GLN A 321 -21.07 30.11 5.32
C GLN A 321 -21.39 28.73 4.72
N GLY A 322 -21.09 27.65 5.43
CA GLY A 322 -21.37 26.28 4.98
C GLY A 322 -22.87 25.93 4.92
N LEU A 323 -23.74 26.71 5.60
CA LEU A 323 -25.19 26.50 5.63
C LEU A 323 -25.99 27.60 4.93
N SER A 324 -25.33 28.69 4.49
CA SER A 324 -26.00 29.82 3.83
C SER A 324 -26.34 29.48 2.37
N GLU A 325 -27.30 30.21 1.80
CA GLU A 325 -27.62 30.18 0.35
C GLU A 325 -27.97 28.79 -0.20
N GLY A 326 -28.64 27.96 0.60
CA GLY A 326 -29.07 26.61 0.17
C GLY A 326 -27.97 25.54 0.21
N ARG A 327 -26.80 25.90 0.71
CA ARG A 327 -25.71 24.94 0.93
C ARG A 327 -25.99 23.97 2.06
N PHE A 328 -25.39 22.79 2.01
CA PHE A 328 -25.42 21.79 3.09
C PHE A 328 -24.00 21.31 3.40
N THR A 329 -23.74 20.97 4.66
CA THR A 329 -22.43 20.53 5.12
C THR A 329 -22.15 19.11 4.64
N LEU A 330 -20.97 18.89 4.04
CA LEU A 330 -20.42 17.58 3.69
C LEU A 330 -19.63 17.00 4.85
N GLN A 331 -18.65 17.76 5.34
CA GLN A 331 -17.77 17.36 6.45
C GLN A 331 -17.18 18.59 7.13
N LYS A 332 -16.80 18.44 8.40
CA LYS A 332 -16.11 19.47 9.20
C LYS A 332 -14.81 18.91 9.75
N THR A 333 -13.79 19.77 9.75
CA THR A 333 -12.54 19.58 10.49
C THR A 333 -12.33 20.75 11.44
N ASP A 334 -11.27 20.74 12.23
CA ASP A 334 -10.95 21.85 13.16
C ASP A 334 -10.74 23.18 12.43
N SER A 335 -10.36 23.17 11.16
CA SER A 335 -10.00 24.39 10.40
C SER A 335 -10.85 24.66 9.17
N VAL A 336 -11.57 23.65 8.64
CA VAL A 336 -12.32 23.74 7.38
C VAL A 336 -13.72 23.16 7.52
N VAL A 337 -14.71 23.85 6.95
CA VAL A 337 -16.04 23.31 6.68
C VAL A 337 -16.19 23.08 5.18
N TYR A 338 -16.39 21.83 4.80
CA TYR A 338 -16.73 21.45 3.43
C TYR A 338 -18.24 21.46 3.29
N ALA A 339 -18.74 22.14 2.28
CA ALA A 339 -20.17 22.25 2.01
C ALA A 339 -20.44 22.10 0.51
N ALA A 340 -21.65 21.75 0.13
CA ALA A 340 -22.06 21.68 -1.26
C ALA A 340 -23.34 22.43 -1.53
N LEU A 341 -23.51 22.85 -2.78
CA LEU A 341 -24.73 23.36 -3.37
C LEU A 341 -25.06 22.53 -4.60
N LEU A 342 -26.26 21.97 -4.68
CA LEU A 342 -26.75 21.23 -5.85
C LEU A 342 -27.59 22.15 -6.73
N GLU A 343 -27.40 22.05 -8.04
CA GLU A 343 -28.27 22.65 -9.04
C GLU A 343 -29.51 21.80 -9.26
N GLU A 344 -30.59 22.36 -9.76
CA GLU A 344 -31.86 21.66 -10.01
C GLU A 344 -31.68 20.41 -10.90
N VAL A 345 -30.80 20.50 -11.88
CA VAL A 345 -30.50 19.41 -12.82
C VAL A 345 -29.80 18.20 -12.16
N ALA A 346 -29.19 18.40 -11.00
CA ALA A 346 -28.43 17.36 -10.29
C ALA A 346 -29.32 16.12 -9.97
N SER A 347 -30.61 16.34 -9.71
CA SER A 347 -31.56 15.27 -9.43
C SER A 347 -31.72 14.26 -10.59
N GLN A 348 -31.49 14.68 -11.83
CA GLN A 348 -31.54 13.80 -13.03
C GLN A 348 -30.37 12.81 -13.07
N TYR A 349 -29.33 13.07 -12.28
CA TYR A 349 -28.10 12.27 -12.17
C TYR A 349 -28.00 11.56 -10.80
N GLU A 350 -29.12 11.42 -10.11
CA GLU A 350 -29.20 10.79 -8.78
C GLU A 350 -28.36 11.49 -7.70
N LEU A 351 -27.97 12.75 -7.94
CA LEU A 351 -27.27 13.58 -6.97
C LEU A 351 -28.26 14.18 -5.99
N THR A 352 -28.34 13.61 -4.81
CA THR A 352 -29.07 14.13 -3.64
C THR A 352 -28.10 14.59 -2.56
N GLN A 353 -28.56 15.39 -1.62
CA GLN A 353 -27.70 15.78 -0.48
C GLN A 353 -27.13 14.56 0.25
N GLU A 354 -27.94 13.55 0.50
CA GLU A 354 -27.54 12.31 1.17
C GLU A 354 -26.46 11.57 0.39
N ASN A 355 -26.64 11.37 -0.93
CA ASN A 355 -25.67 10.68 -1.77
C ASN A 355 -24.34 11.43 -1.86
N VAL A 356 -24.38 12.77 -1.97
CA VAL A 356 -23.15 13.57 -2.06
C VAL A 356 -22.39 13.55 -0.74
N VAL A 357 -23.07 13.61 0.42
CA VAL A 357 -22.44 13.43 1.73
C VAL A 357 -21.83 12.04 1.86
N TYR A 358 -22.54 11.01 1.39
CA TYR A 358 -22.04 9.63 1.41
C TYR A 358 -20.79 9.44 0.53
N CYS A 359 -20.74 10.08 -0.63
CA CYS A 359 -19.61 9.96 -1.57
C CYS A 359 -18.40 10.83 -1.22
N PHE A 360 -18.54 11.83 -0.36
CA PHE A 360 -17.48 12.76 0.02
C PHE A 360 -16.58 12.19 1.13
N ARG A 361 -15.25 12.29 0.95
CA ARG A 361 -14.26 11.81 1.94
C ARG A 361 -13.03 12.73 1.97
N LEU A 362 -12.33 12.75 3.10
CA LEU A 362 -11.02 13.41 3.20
C LEU A 362 -9.91 12.47 2.74
N ILE A 363 -8.93 13.03 2.04
CA ILE A 363 -7.73 12.30 1.62
C ILE A 363 -6.88 12.00 2.86
N GLN A 364 -6.49 10.75 3.02
CA GLN A 364 -5.59 10.33 4.10
C GLN A 364 -4.16 10.78 3.81
N GLN A 365 -3.40 11.08 4.86
CA GLN A 365 -2.05 11.63 4.71
C GLN A 365 -1.08 10.63 4.06
N ASN A 366 -1.18 9.35 4.41
CA ASN A 366 -0.35 8.28 3.86
C ASN A 366 -0.50 8.09 2.33
N TRP A 367 -1.60 8.54 1.73
CA TRP A 367 -1.76 8.53 0.26
C TRP A 367 -0.81 9.48 -0.46
N LYS A 368 -0.33 10.54 0.24
CA LYS A 368 0.61 11.52 -0.31
C LYS A 368 2.06 11.14 -0.07
N THR A 369 2.35 10.53 1.08
CA THR A 369 3.72 10.20 1.50
C THR A 369 4.16 8.81 1.07
N GLY A 370 3.22 7.88 0.85
CA GLY A 370 3.51 6.47 0.63
C GLY A 370 3.96 5.73 1.89
N GLU A 371 3.92 6.38 3.06
CA GLU A 371 4.21 5.74 4.36
C GLU A 371 3.01 4.89 4.79
N THR A 372 3.29 3.71 5.32
CA THR A 372 2.30 2.76 5.87
C THR A 372 2.33 2.79 7.38
#